data_5a59e889b8de226637e014f174606f18
#
_entry.id   5a59e889b8de226637e014f174606f18
#
_cell.length_a   1.000
_cell.length_b   1.000
_cell.length_c   1.000
_cell.angle_alpha   90.00
_cell.angle_beta   90.00
_cell.angle_gamma   90.00
#
_symmetry.space_group_name_H-M   'P 1'
#
loop_
_entity.id
_entity.type
_entity.pdbx_description
1 polymer ?
#
loop_
_entity_poly.entity_id
_entity_poly.type
_entity_poly.pdbx_seq_one_letter_code
_entity_poly.pdbx_strand_id
1 'polypeptide(L)'
;LVLNDYEHALKGADFVLAQIRVGKLPARVKDEKIPLKYDLIGQETCGIGGMFKGLRTIPVMIQIVKMMEMYCPNAWLINFSNPSGMIAEALLNYTNVKMMGLCNVPINTIDGIKKSMNLPNAEVEYMGLNHFAYITKIEQDGKDYLEDALAAGINSESMKNIPASGFTKEQIEYIGAIPTSYLEYYYFKNSKLEKLKNSPKTRGEICMEIEEELLKIYQDNDLHVKPVQ
;
A
#
# COMPACT_ATOMS: atom_id res chain seq x y z
N LEU A 1 15.25 21.84 2.15
CA LEU A 1 16.67 21.50 2.07
C LEU A 1 16.79 20.11 1.47
N VAL A 2 17.56 19.96 0.40
CA VAL A 2 17.86 18.67 -0.23
C VAL A 2 19.30 18.32 0.13
N LEU A 3 19.51 17.16 0.77
CA LEU A 3 20.82 16.69 1.20
C LEU A 3 21.09 15.31 0.60
N ASN A 4 22.30 15.11 0.07
CA ASN A 4 22.79 13.81 -0.39
C ASN A 4 23.77 13.17 0.62
N ASP A 5 23.71 13.61 1.86
CA ASP A 5 24.61 13.23 2.93
C ASP A 5 23.80 12.77 4.15
N TYR A 6 23.99 11.53 4.55
CA TYR A 6 23.30 10.94 5.67
C TYR A 6 23.62 11.60 7.01
N GLU A 7 24.88 12.01 7.23
CA GLU A 7 25.25 12.63 8.49
C GLU A 7 24.47 13.92 8.73
N HIS A 8 24.48 14.83 7.74
CA HIS A 8 23.75 16.09 7.87
C HIS A 8 22.23 15.92 7.87
N ALA A 9 21.73 14.91 7.16
CA ALA A 9 20.28 14.64 7.10
C ALA A 9 19.73 14.00 8.36
N LEU A 10 20.49 13.11 9.02
CA LEU A 10 20.02 12.29 10.13
C LEU A 10 20.40 12.82 11.50
N LYS A 11 21.47 13.62 11.62
CA LYS A 11 21.97 14.09 12.90
C LYS A 11 20.92 14.89 13.67
N GLY A 12 20.54 14.37 14.86
CA GLY A 12 19.54 14.99 15.71
C GLY A 12 18.08 14.79 15.25
N ALA A 13 17.83 13.88 14.29
CA ALA A 13 16.47 13.55 13.89
C ALA A 13 15.77 12.70 14.96
N ASP A 14 14.50 13.00 15.24
CA ASP A 14 13.61 12.19 16.07
C ASP A 14 12.80 11.21 15.23
N PHE A 15 12.54 11.56 13.97
CA PHE A 15 11.79 10.75 13.01
C PHE A 15 12.47 10.74 11.64
N VAL A 16 12.55 9.55 11.06
CA VAL A 16 13.01 9.36 9.68
C VAL A 16 11.87 8.74 8.88
N LEU A 17 11.39 9.47 7.86
CA LEU A 17 10.34 8.97 6.97
C LEU A 17 10.98 8.39 5.72
N ALA A 18 10.76 7.09 5.50
CA ALA A 18 11.27 6.38 4.33
C ALA A 18 10.15 6.13 3.31
N GLN A 19 10.28 6.74 2.14
CA GLN A 19 9.40 6.51 0.99
C GLN A 19 10.24 6.41 -0.27
N ILE A 20 10.89 5.25 -0.44
CA ILE A 20 11.81 5.00 -1.54
C ILE A 20 11.26 3.96 -2.52
N ARG A 21 11.72 4.06 -3.76
CA ARG A 21 11.46 3.06 -4.80
C ARG A 21 12.77 2.69 -5.48
N VAL A 22 13.41 1.63 -5.00
CA VAL A 22 14.63 1.10 -5.58
C VAL A 22 14.35 0.55 -6.97
N GLY A 23 15.12 0.99 -7.97
CA GLY A 23 14.91 0.65 -9.38
C GLY A 23 13.82 1.45 -10.08
N LYS A 24 13.18 2.40 -9.39
CA LYS A 24 12.14 3.30 -9.92
C LYS A 24 10.96 2.53 -10.55
N LEU A 25 10.16 3.19 -11.38
CA LEU A 25 9.03 2.58 -12.07
C LEU A 25 9.42 1.54 -13.14
N PRO A 26 10.53 1.65 -13.88
CA PRO A 26 10.94 0.59 -14.79
C PRO A 26 11.15 -0.77 -14.13
N ALA A 27 11.67 -0.81 -12.89
CA ALA A 27 11.77 -2.06 -12.14
C ALA A 27 10.39 -2.60 -11.75
N ARG A 28 9.46 -1.73 -11.35
CA ARG A 28 8.06 -2.12 -11.08
C ARG A 28 7.40 -2.77 -12.30
N VAL A 29 7.57 -2.18 -13.48
CA VAL A 29 7.03 -2.76 -14.73
C VAL A 29 7.55 -4.19 -14.94
N LYS A 30 8.84 -4.44 -14.66
CA LYS A 30 9.42 -5.78 -14.73
C LYS A 30 8.84 -6.72 -13.67
N ASP A 31 8.66 -6.24 -12.44
CA ASP A 31 8.05 -7.00 -11.34
C ASP A 31 6.60 -7.42 -11.67
N GLU A 32 5.88 -6.62 -12.44
CA GLU A 32 4.52 -6.91 -12.88
C GLU A 32 4.50 -7.82 -14.13
N LYS A 33 5.38 -7.61 -15.12
CA LYS A 33 5.37 -8.33 -16.41
C LYS A 33 6.04 -9.70 -16.38
N ILE A 34 7.12 -9.85 -15.60
CA ILE A 34 7.87 -11.11 -15.59
C ILE A 34 7.00 -12.27 -15.08
N PRO A 35 6.28 -12.15 -13.94
CA PRO A 35 5.42 -13.23 -13.45
C PRO A 35 4.34 -13.65 -14.44
N LEU A 36 3.76 -12.72 -15.20
CA LEU A 36 2.71 -13.00 -16.16
C LEU A 36 3.15 -14.00 -17.26
N LYS A 37 4.45 -14.03 -17.59
CA LYS A 37 5.01 -14.99 -18.57
C LYS A 37 4.98 -16.44 -18.07
N TYR A 38 4.81 -16.62 -16.77
CA TYR A 38 4.79 -17.92 -16.09
C TYR A 38 3.42 -18.22 -15.45
N ASP A 39 2.36 -17.57 -15.93
CA ASP A 39 1.01 -17.70 -15.41
C ASP A 39 0.88 -17.37 -13.90
N LEU A 40 1.71 -16.44 -13.46
CA LEU A 40 1.68 -15.91 -12.10
C LEU A 40 1.23 -14.45 -12.09
N ILE A 41 0.53 -14.07 -11.04
CA ILE A 41 0.09 -12.68 -10.87
C ILE A 41 1.30 -11.78 -10.68
N GLY A 42 1.40 -10.74 -11.53
CA GLY A 42 2.35 -9.63 -11.40
C GLY A 42 1.72 -8.48 -10.64
N GLN A 43 2.16 -8.26 -9.40
CA GLN A 43 1.67 -7.20 -8.52
C GLN A 43 2.82 -6.62 -7.70
N GLU A 44 2.77 -5.32 -7.39
CA GLU A 44 3.88 -4.59 -6.77
C GLU A 44 4.25 -5.07 -5.37
N THR A 45 3.28 -5.55 -4.59
CA THR A 45 3.46 -5.78 -3.15
C THR A 45 3.14 -7.20 -2.70
N CYS A 46 2.43 -7.97 -3.53
CA CYS A 46 2.03 -9.34 -3.23
C CYS A 46 2.68 -10.33 -4.22
N GLY A 47 2.86 -11.59 -3.77
CA GLY A 47 3.39 -12.66 -4.60
C GLY A 47 4.81 -12.40 -5.11
N ILE A 48 5.12 -12.93 -6.29
CA ILE A 48 6.46 -12.89 -6.90
C ILE A 48 6.95 -11.45 -7.15
N GLY A 49 6.07 -10.57 -7.63
CA GLY A 49 6.44 -9.16 -7.86
C GLY A 49 6.81 -8.45 -6.56
N GLY A 50 6.04 -8.68 -5.49
CA GLY A 50 6.38 -8.18 -4.16
C GLY A 50 7.70 -8.72 -3.63
N MET A 51 7.98 -10.02 -3.85
CA MET A 51 9.25 -10.63 -3.49
C MET A 51 10.42 -9.96 -4.21
N PHE A 52 10.36 -9.78 -5.53
CA PHE A 52 11.42 -9.10 -6.29
C PHE A 52 11.67 -7.68 -5.78
N LYS A 53 10.61 -6.94 -5.50
CA LYS A 53 10.72 -5.60 -4.94
C LYS A 53 11.31 -5.62 -3.53
N GLY A 54 10.92 -6.57 -2.69
CA GLY A 54 11.47 -6.77 -1.33
C GLY A 54 12.97 -7.06 -1.36
N LEU A 55 13.39 -8.04 -2.16
CA LEU A 55 14.81 -8.41 -2.35
C LEU A 55 15.67 -7.21 -2.78
N ARG A 56 15.12 -6.30 -3.54
CA ARG A 56 15.80 -5.09 -4.02
C ARG A 56 15.81 -3.96 -2.99
N THR A 57 14.75 -3.83 -2.21
CA THR A 57 14.54 -2.70 -1.30
C THR A 57 15.13 -2.92 0.08
N ILE A 58 15.02 -4.13 0.64
CA ILE A 58 15.51 -4.47 1.98
C ILE A 58 16.99 -4.13 2.17
N PRO A 59 17.92 -4.48 1.26
CA PRO A 59 19.33 -4.11 1.44
C PRO A 59 19.57 -2.62 1.56
N VAL A 60 18.83 -1.80 0.79
CA VAL A 60 18.93 -0.34 0.86
C VAL A 60 18.37 0.19 2.18
N MET A 61 17.25 -0.36 2.65
CA MET A 61 16.67 0.00 3.94
C MET A 61 17.60 -0.37 5.11
N ILE A 62 18.27 -1.51 5.06
CA ILE A 62 19.30 -1.89 6.05
C ILE A 62 20.45 -0.87 6.07
N GLN A 63 20.88 -0.38 4.91
CA GLN A 63 21.91 0.67 4.84
C GLN A 63 21.44 1.97 5.50
N ILE A 64 20.19 2.39 5.24
CA ILE A 64 19.60 3.58 5.88
C ILE A 64 19.56 3.40 7.40
N VAL A 65 19.10 2.23 7.88
CA VAL A 65 19.04 1.96 9.33
C VAL A 65 20.43 1.98 9.98
N LYS A 66 21.46 1.42 9.33
CA LYS A 66 22.84 1.52 9.83
C LYS A 66 23.31 2.96 9.97
N MET A 67 22.91 3.84 9.06
CA MET A 67 23.21 5.28 9.19
C MET A 67 22.39 5.91 10.32
N MET A 68 21.13 5.50 10.50
CA MET A 68 20.33 5.95 11.66
C MET A 68 20.95 5.51 12.99
N GLU A 69 21.41 4.27 13.11
CA GLU A 69 22.10 3.76 14.31
C GLU A 69 23.34 4.59 14.65
N MET A 70 24.02 5.13 13.64
CA MET A 70 25.20 5.97 13.81
C MET A 70 24.87 7.42 14.18
N TYR A 71 23.91 8.04 13.51
CA TYR A 71 23.67 9.49 13.58
C TYR A 71 22.43 9.91 14.39
N CYS A 72 21.43 9.01 14.54
CA CYS A 72 20.20 9.25 15.31
C CYS A 72 19.63 7.96 15.93
N PRO A 73 20.37 7.30 16.83
CA PRO A 73 20.04 5.95 17.33
C PRO A 73 18.70 5.85 18.07
N ASN A 74 18.15 6.96 18.53
CA ASN A 74 16.87 7.02 19.24
C ASN A 74 15.69 7.33 18.35
N ALA A 75 15.93 7.69 17.07
CA ALA A 75 14.88 8.04 16.11
C ALA A 75 13.96 6.87 15.75
N TRP A 76 12.72 7.20 15.43
CA TRP A 76 11.79 6.27 14.84
C TRP A 76 11.90 6.28 13.31
N LEU A 77 11.99 5.10 12.70
CA LEU A 77 11.82 4.93 11.27
C LEU A 77 10.34 4.70 10.95
N ILE A 78 9.74 5.62 10.21
CA ILE A 78 8.39 5.49 9.68
C ILE A 78 8.50 5.11 8.21
N ASN A 79 8.23 3.83 7.89
CA ASN A 79 8.40 3.31 6.56
C ASN A 79 7.09 3.30 5.76
N PHE A 80 7.06 3.99 4.64
CA PHE A 80 5.98 3.97 3.65
C PHE A 80 6.38 3.23 2.36
N SER A 81 7.61 2.72 2.30
CA SER A 81 8.10 1.94 1.15
C SER A 81 7.50 0.55 1.14
N ASN A 82 7.15 0.06 -0.04
CA ASN A 82 6.61 -1.28 -0.25
C ASN A 82 7.68 -2.29 -0.70
N PRO A 83 7.49 -3.57 -0.40
CA PRO A 83 6.44 -4.21 0.41
C PRO A 83 6.63 -3.92 1.91
N SER A 84 5.70 -3.15 2.51
CA SER A 84 5.87 -2.63 3.86
C SER A 84 6.04 -3.74 4.92
N GLY A 85 5.25 -4.81 4.84
CA GLY A 85 5.36 -5.94 5.78
C GLY A 85 6.70 -6.66 5.72
N MET A 86 7.20 -6.99 4.52
CA MET A 86 8.49 -7.66 4.35
C MET A 86 9.67 -6.79 4.82
N ILE A 87 9.60 -5.48 4.56
CA ILE A 87 10.60 -4.53 5.02
C ILE A 87 10.58 -4.44 6.55
N ALA A 88 9.40 -4.30 7.15
CA ALA A 88 9.24 -4.24 8.59
C ALA A 88 9.77 -5.50 9.26
N GLU A 89 9.38 -6.68 8.79
CA GLU A 89 9.86 -7.96 9.29
C GLU A 89 11.39 -8.06 9.23
N ALA A 90 11.99 -7.73 8.09
CA ALA A 90 13.43 -7.78 7.92
C ALA A 90 14.16 -6.82 8.88
N LEU A 91 13.71 -5.57 8.98
CA LEU A 91 14.38 -4.59 9.83
C LEU A 91 14.22 -4.89 11.31
N LEU A 92 13.04 -5.31 11.76
CA LEU A 92 12.79 -5.67 13.17
C LEU A 92 13.56 -6.91 13.60
N ASN A 93 13.78 -7.87 12.70
CA ASN A 93 14.51 -9.10 13.02
C ASN A 93 16.04 -8.96 12.93
N TYR A 94 16.55 -8.05 12.11
CA TYR A 94 17.99 -7.97 11.82
C TYR A 94 18.64 -6.65 12.21
N THR A 95 17.90 -5.71 12.84
CA THR A 95 18.44 -4.44 13.35
C THR A 95 17.77 -4.07 14.69
N ASN A 96 18.30 -3.05 15.36
CA ASN A 96 17.72 -2.53 16.61
C ASN A 96 16.85 -1.28 16.39
N VAL A 97 16.47 -0.98 15.17
CA VAL A 97 15.71 0.24 14.86
C VAL A 97 14.30 0.19 15.45
N LYS A 98 13.89 1.31 16.03
CA LYS A 98 12.47 1.53 16.33
C LYS A 98 11.76 1.90 15.05
N MET A 99 10.84 1.06 14.58
CA MET A 99 10.15 1.32 13.33
C MET A 99 8.68 0.95 13.34
N MET A 100 7.95 1.57 12.43
CA MET A 100 6.62 1.14 12.02
C MET A 100 6.49 1.19 10.49
N GLY A 101 5.83 0.16 9.92
CA GLY A 101 5.43 0.13 8.53
C GLY A 101 4.03 0.69 8.36
N LEU A 102 3.85 1.62 7.44
CA LEU A 102 2.57 2.23 7.15
C LEU A 102 2.00 1.77 5.82
N CYS A 103 0.68 1.71 5.75
CA CYS A 103 -0.09 1.52 4.53
C CYS A 103 -1.34 2.40 4.58
N ASN A 104 -1.68 3.03 3.47
CA ASN A 104 -2.90 3.85 3.39
C ASN A 104 -4.17 3.03 3.14
N VAL A 105 -4.06 1.75 2.78
CA VAL A 105 -5.23 0.89 2.51
C VAL A 105 -6.15 0.77 3.72
N PRO A 106 -5.67 0.47 4.94
CA PRO A 106 -6.54 0.40 6.11
C PRO A 106 -7.31 1.70 6.35
N ILE A 107 -6.61 2.83 6.37
CA ILE A 107 -7.22 4.15 6.62
C ILE A 107 -8.27 4.47 5.56
N ASN A 108 -7.92 4.31 4.28
CA ASN A 108 -8.85 4.59 3.19
C ASN A 108 -10.08 3.66 3.20
N THR A 109 -9.89 2.38 3.56
CA THR A 109 -11.01 1.43 3.70
C THR A 109 -11.94 1.87 4.83
N ILE A 110 -11.40 2.19 5.99
CA ILE A 110 -12.15 2.66 7.15
C ILE A 110 -12.91 3.95 6.81
N ASP A 111 -12.24 4.94 6.23
CA ASP A 111 -12.86 6.21 5.84
C ASP A 111 -13.94 6.02 4.77
N GLY A 112 -13.72 5.12 3.83
CA GLY A 112 -14.69 4.75 2.81
C GLY A 112 -15.97 4.17 3.42
N ILE A 113 -15.84 3.25 4.36
CA ILE A 113 -16.97 2.64 5.09
C ILE A 113 -17.73 3.70 5.91
N LYS A 114 -17.01 4.50 6.70
CA LYS A 114 -17.61 5.59 7.47
C LYS A 114 -18.45 6.54 6.61
N LYS A 115 -17.92 6.92 5.45
CA LYS A 115 -18.63 7.78 4.48
C LYS A 115 -19.85 7.09 3.89
N SER A 116 -19.70 5.85 3.43
CA SER A 116 -20.78 5.10 2.77
C SER A 116 -21.95 4.81 3.73
N MET A 117 -21.65 4.58 5.00
CA MET A 117 -22.64 4.34 6.06
C MET A 117 -23.15 5.63 6.72
N ASN A 118 -22.57 6.80 6.39
CA ASN A 118 -22.85 8.06 7.10
C ASN A 118 -22.61 7.97 8.61
N LEU A 119 -21.52 7.29 9.00
CA LEU A 119 -21.13 7.06 10.40
C LEU A 119 -19.74 7.67 10.67
N PRO A 120 -19.61 9.01 10.75
CA PRO A 120 -18.30 9.68 10.78
C PRO A 120 -17.47 9.35 12.03
N ASN A 121 -18.12 9.00 13.14
CA ASN A 121 -17.49 8.70 14.42
C ASN A 121 -17.38 7.19 14.70
N ALA A 122 -17.71 6.32 13.73
CA ALA A 122 -17.65 4.89 13.95
C ALA A 122 -16.22 4.43 14.26
N GLU A 123 -16.11 3.51 15.21
CA GLU A 123 -14.93 2.68 15.39
C GLU A 123 -15.05 1.47 14.47
N VAL A 124 -14.03 1.25 13.64
CA VAL A 124 -14.03 0.18 12.65
C VAL A 124 -12.91 -0.79 12.96
N GLU A 125 -13.27 -2.04 13.23
CA GLU A 125 -12.29 -3.08 13.48
C GLU A 125 -11.74 -3.62 12.15
N TYR A 126 -10.43 -3.48 11.96
CA TYR A 126 -9.69 -3.97 10.80
C TYR A 126 -8.82 -5.15 11.23
N MET A 127 -9.21 -6.37 10.88
CA MET A 127 -8.58 -7.60 11.34
C MET A 127 -7.84 -8.32 10.22
N GLY A 128 -6.59 -8.70 10.47
CA GLY A 128 -5.75 -9.48 9.56
C GLY A 128 -4.36 -8.91 9.33
N LEU A 129 -3.69 -9.42 8.30
CA LEU A 129 -2.38 -8.94 7.87
C LEU A 129 -2.54 -7.83 6.83
N ASN A 130 -1.51 -7.00 6.66
CA ASN A 130 -1.52 -6.02 5.58
C ASN A 130 -1.78 -6.70 4.23
N HIS A 131 -2.74 -6.20 3.44
CA HIS A 131 -3.24 -6.75 2.19
C HIS A 131 -3.98 -8.11 2.30
N PHE A 132 -4.18 -8.61 3.51
CA PHE A 132 -5.00 -9.80 3.76
C PHE A 132 -5.83 -9.60 5.02
N ALA A 133 -6.85 -8.75 4.92
CA ALA A 133 -7.64 -8.32 6.08
C ALA A 133 -9.12 -8.13 5.74
N TYR A 134 -9.91 -8.10 6.80
CA TYR A 134 -11.37 -7.94 6.78
C TYR A 134 -11.78 -6.85 7.76
N ILE A 135 -12.93 -6.22 7.51
CA ILE A 135 -13.64 -5.43 8.51
C ILE A 135 -14.61 -6.37 9.23
N THR A 136 -14.46 -6.47 10.53
CA THR A 136 -15.18 -7.43 11.38
C THR A 136 -16.14 -6.76 12.36
N LYS A 137 -16.08 -5.42 12.51
CA LYS A 137 -16.97 -4.64 13.34
C LYS A 137 -17.05 -3.18 12.87
N ILE A 138 -18.22 -2.57 13.01
CA ILE A 138 -18.45 -1.15 12.74
C ILE A 138 -19.33 -0.63 13.88
N GLU A 139 -18.74 0.00 14.88
CA GLU A 139 -19.45 0.43 16.07
C GLU A 139 -19.56 1.95 16.14
N GLN A 140 -20.75 2.46 16.41
CA GLN A 140 -20.97 3.83 16.82
C GLN A 140 -22.08 3.92 17.87
N ASP A 141 -21.86 4.69 18.92
CA ASP A 141 -22.81 4.92 20.01
C ASP A 141 -23.33 3.62 20.68
N GLY A 142 -22.45 2.61 20.79
CA GLY A 142 -22.75 1.32 21.39
C GLY A 142 -23.55 0.34 20.50
N LYS A 143 -23.81 0.69 19.25
CA LYS A 143 -24.45 -0.19 18.26
C LYS A 143 -23.45 -0.66 17.22
N ASP A 144 -23.44 -1.97 16.93
CA ASP A 144 -22.70 -2.54 15.79
C ASP A 144 -23.55 -2.45 14.52
N TYR A 145 -22.97 -1.94 13.46
CA TYR A 145 -23.56 -1.71 12.14
C TYR A 145 -23.03 -2.66 11.08
N LEU A 146 -22.25 -3.68 11.45
CA LEU A 146 -21.67 -4.61 10.46
C LEU A 146 -22.76 -5.30 9.64
N GLU A 147 -23.81 -5.84 10.29
CA GLU A 147 -24.91 -6.49 9.58
C GLU A 147 -25.63 -5.53 8.63
N ASP A 148 -25.86 -4.29 9.05
CA ASP A 148 -26.46 -3.25 8.21
C ASP A 148 -25.59 -2.97 6.97
N ALA A 149 -24.26 -2.93 7.15
CA ALA A 149 -23.29 -2.73 6.05
C ALA A 149 -23.26 -3.91 5.08
N LEU A 150 -23.29 -5.15 5.59
CA LEU A 150 -23.35 -6.37 4.77
C LEU A 150 -24.64 -6.41 3.95
N ALA A 151 -25.79 -6.17 4.59
CA ALA A 151 -27.09 -6.12 3.94
C ALA A 151 -27.18 -5.02 2.87
N ALA A 152 -26.54 -3.88 3.08
CA ALA A 152 -26.42 -2.80 2.10
C ALA A 152 -25.44 -3.13 0.96
N GLY A 153 -24.69 -4.23 1.04
CA GLY A 153 -23.67 -4.59 0.05
C GLY A 153 -22.46 -3.64 0.05
N ILE A 154 -22.18 -3.03 1.21
CA ILE A 154 -20.99 -2.18 1.35
C ILE A 154 -19.75 -3.03 1.17
N ASN A 155 -18.92 -2.63 0.24
CA ASN A 155 -17.64 -3.27 -0.05
C ASN A 155 -16.51 -2.22 -0.08
N SER A 156 -15.29 -2.66 -0.31
CA SER A 156 -14.12 -1.77 -0.37
C SER A 156 -13.99 -0.96 -1.68
N GLU A 157 -15.03 -0.87 -2.49
CA GLU A 157 -15.00 -0.27 -3.86
C GLU A 157 -14.82 1.25 -3.89
N SER A 158 -14.94 1.93 -2.77
CA SER A 158 -14.96 3.40 -2.72
C SER A 158 -13.58 4.07 -2.90
N MET A 159 -12.52 3.33 -3.20
CA MET A 159 -11.17 3.90 -3.30
C MET A 159 -10.75 4.15 -4.75
N LYS A 160 -10.48 5.41 -5.11
CA LYS A 160 -10.07 5.84 -6.47
C LYS A 160 -8.90 5.05 -7.08
N ASN A 161 -8.05 4.42 -6.27
CA ASN A 161 -6.81 3.78 -6.72
C ASN A 161 -6.76 2.26 -6.52
N ILE A 162 -7.79 1.65 -5.96
CA ILE A 162 -7.84 0.23 -5.65
C ILE A 162 -9.07 -0.35 -6.35
N PRO A 163 -8.89 -1.37 -7.22
CA PRO A 163 -10.00 -2.02 -7.89
C PRO A 163 -11.00 -2.60 -6.89
N ALA A 164 -12.25 -2.71 -7.30
CA ALA A 164 -13.27 -3.42 -6.56
C ALA A 164 -12.78 -4.81 -6.14
N SER A 165 -13.17 -5.26 -4.96
CA SER A 165 -12.71 -6.53 -4.37
C SER A 165 -13.11 -7.77 -5.18
N GLY A 166 -14.01 -7.63 -6.15
CA GLY A 166 -14.53 -8.72 -6.96
C GLY A 166 -15.51 -9.65 -6.22
N PHE A 167 -15.75 -9.44 -4.94
CA PHE A 167 -16.72 -10.21 -4.17
C PHE A 167 -18.15 -9.75 -4.46
N THR A 168 -19.07 -10.71 -4.65
CA THR A 168 -20.50 -10.43 -4.73
C THR A 168 -21.09 -10.14 -3.35
N LYS A 169 -22.25 -9.50 -3.32
CA LYS A 169 -22.97 -9.25 -2.06
C LYS A 169 -23.21 -10.54 -1.27
N GLU A 170 -23.66 -11.58 -1.95
CA GLU A 170 -23.94 -12.89 -1.33
C GLU A 170 -22.69 -13.54 -0.74
N GLN A 171 -21.52 -13.35 -1.39
CA GLN A 171 -20.25 -13.83 -0.86
C GLN A 171 -19.83 -13.05 0.39
N ILE A 172 -20.02 -11.74 0.40
CA ILE A 172 -19.72 -10.88 1.55
C ILE A 172 -20.63 -11.23 2.73
N GLU A 173 -21.93 -11.39 2.49
CA GLU A 173 -22.89 -11.84 3.51
C GLU A 173 -22.52 -13.23 4.06
N TYR A 174 -22.13 -14.17 3.20
CA TYR A 174 -21.69 -15.51 3.62
C TYR A 174 -20.43 -15.49 4.48
N ILE A 175 -19.47 -14.61 4.16
CA ILE A 175 -18.24 -14.42 4.93
C ILE A 175 -18.55 -13.79 6.30
N GLY A 176 -19.58 -12.97 6.41
CA GLY A 176 -19.93 -12.25 7.63
C GLY A 176 -18.94 -11.13 8.00
N ALA A 177 -18.15 -10.67 7.03
CA ALA A 177 -17.16 -9.60 7.21
C ALA A 177 -16.91 -8.92 5.85
N ILE A 178 -16.48 -7.65 5.84
CA ILE A 178 -16.20 -6.94 4.60
C ILE A 178 -14.74 -7.20 4.18
N PRO A 179 -14.50 -7.91 3.06
CA PRO A 179 -13.16 -8.19 2.58
C PRO A 179 -12.50 -6.93 2.01
N THR A 180 -11.20 -6.74 2.31
CA THR A 180 -10.43 -5.68 1.67
C THR A 180 -10.12 -6.02 0.21
N SER A 181 -9.92 -5.00 -0.62
CA SER A 181 -9.75 -5.14 -2.07
C SER A 181 -8.60 -6.06 -2.50
N TYR A 182 -7.52 -6.15 -1.73
CA TYR A 182 -6.39 -7.02 -2.04
C TYR A 182 -6.69 -8.51 -1.93
N LEU A 183 -7.77 -8.91 -1.25
CA LEU A 183 -8.20 -10.30 -1.17
C LEU A 183 -8.59 -10.86 -2.55
N GLU A 184 -8.90 -10.02 -3.53
CA GLU A 184 -9.09 -10.43 -4.93
C GLU A 184 -7.91 -11.25 -5.48
N TYR A 185 -6.68 -10.91 -5.12
CA TYR A 185 -5.48 -11.62 -5.57
C TYR A 185 -5.37 -13.05 -5.04
N TYR A 186 -6.03 -13.34 -3.92
CA TYR A 186 -6.01 -14.64 -3.26
C TYR A 186 -7.22 -15.50 -3.66
N TYR A 187 -8.42 -14.93 -3.64
CA TYR A 187 -9.66 -15.67 -3.85
C TYR A 187 -10.05 -15.76 -5.32
N PHE A 188 -9.70 -14.77 -6.15
CA PHE A 188 -10.05 -14.72 -7.58
C PHE A 188 -8.82 -14.76 -8.48
N LYS A 189 -7.82 -15.56 -8.09
CA LYS A 189 -6.51 -15.64 -8.76
C LYS A 189 -6.62 -15.81 -10.27
N ASN A 190 -7.41 -16.76 -10.75
CA ASN A 190 -7.51 -17.08 -12.18
C ASN A 190 -8.13 -15.92 -12.98
N SER A 191 -9.25 -15.40 -12.52
CA SER A 191 -9.91 -14.26 -13.15
C SER A 191 -9.00 -13.01 -13.14
N LYS A 192 -8.28 -12.79 -12.03
CA LYS A 192 -7.33 -11.68 -11.93
C LYS A 192 -6.15 -11.83 -12.86
N LEU A 193 -5.60 -13.03 -12.98
CA LEU A 193 -4.51 -13.34 -13.91
C LEU A 193 -4.92 -13.08 -15.37
N GLU A 194 -6.11 -13.54 -15.78
CA GLU A 194 -6.65 -13.27 -17.12
C GLU A 194 -6.83 -11.78 -17.39
N LYS A 195 -7.40 -11.04 -16.43
CA LYS A 195 -7.53 -9.57 -16.54
C LYS A 195 -6.18 -8.91 -16.73
N LEU A 196 -5.17 -9.30 -15.96
CA LEU A 196 -3.81 -8.72 -16.03
C LEU A 196 -3.13 -9.06 -17.37
N LYS A 197 -3.29 -10.29 -17.87
CA LYS A 197 -2.73 -10.71 -19.17
C LYS A 197 -3.36 -9.97 -20.34
N ASN A 198 -4.67 -9.72 -20.28
CA ASN A 198 -5.42 -9.04 -21.32
C ASN A 198 -5.37 -7.51 -21.21
N SER A 199 -4.77 -6.96 -20.15
CA SER A 199 -4.62 -5.53 -20.00
C SER A 199 -3.57 -4.99 -20.99
N PRO A 200 -3.86 -3.91 -21.73
CA PRO A 200 -2.91 -3.32 -22.69
C PRO A 200 -1.67 -2.76 -22.00
N LYS A 201 -1.81 -2.34 -20.75
CA LYS A 201 -0.72 -1.78 -19.92
C LYS A 201 -0.79 -2.33 -18.51
N THR A 202 0.38 -2.52 -17.90
CA THR A 202 0.46 -2.77 -16.47
C THR A 202 0.23 -1.48 -15.67
N ARG A 203 -0.09 -1.61 -14.38
CA ARG A 203 -0.21 -0.44 -13.52
C ARG A 203 1.10 0.35 -13.41
N GLY A 204 2.24 -0.33 -13.48
CA GLY A 204 3.57 0.29 -13.51
C GLY A 204 3.77 1.19 -14.73
N GLU A 205 3.33 0.75 -15.91
CA GLU A 205 3.39 1.56 -17.14
C GLU A 205 2.48 2.78 -17.06
N ILE A 206 1.26 2.63 -16.55
CA ILE A 206 0.34 3.76 -16.32
C ILE A 206 0.97 4.78 -15.35
N CYS A 207 1.58 4.29 -14.26
CA CYS A 207 2.27 5.18 -13.32
C CYS A 207 3.46 5.91 -13.95
N MET A 208 4.20 5.28 -14.87
CA MET A 208 5.30 5.93 -15.58
C MET A 208 4.80 7.08 -16.46
N GLU A 209 3.72 6.88 -17.19
CA GLU A 209 3.10 7.93 -18.02
C GLU A 209 2.65 9.12 -17.16
N ILE A 210 1.97 8.85 -16.04
CA ILE A 210 1.55 9.90 -15.10
C ILE A 210 2.78 10.63 -14.51
N GLU A 211 3.83 9.89 -14.12
CA GLU A 211 5.07 10.50 -13.61
C GLU A 211 5.71 11.43 -14.64
N GLU A 212 5.79 11.00 -15.91
CA GLU A 212 6.35 11.81 -17.00
C GLU A 212 5.56 13.10 -17.24
N GLU A 213 4.22 13.00 -17.21
CA GLU A 213 3.34 14.18 -17.34
C GLU A 213 3.50 15.14 -16.16
N LEU A 214 3.52 14.62 -14.93
CA LEU A 214 3.72 15.44 -13.73
C LEU A 214 5.08 16.13 -13.71
N LEU A 215 6.14 15.42 -14.12
CA LEU A 215 7.47 16.01 -14.16
C LEU A 215 7.57 17.18 -15.18
N LYS A 216 6.83 17.10 -16.30
CA LYS A 216 6.72 18.23 -17.23
C LYS A 216 6.04 19.45 -16.59
N ILE A 217 4.95 19.21 -15.84
CA ILE A 217 4.21 20.28 -15.14
C ILE A 217 5.09 20.89 -14.03
N TYR A 218 5.83 20.08 -13.27
CA TYR A 218 6.70 20.56 -12.19
C TYR A 218 7.98 21.28 -12.69
N GLN A 219 8.25 21.28 -13.99
CA GLN A 219 9.30 22.13 -14.58
C GLN A 219 8.87 23.59 -14.72
N ASP A 220 7.58 23.89 -14.59
CA ASP A 220 7.08 25.24 -14.59
C ASP A 220 7.42 25.94 -13.27
N ASN A 221 8.28 26.96 -13.34
CA ASN A 221 8.72 27.74 -12.17
C ASN A 221 7.60 28.61 -11.57
N ASP A 222 6.53 28.84 -12.32
CA ASP A 222 5.38 29.65 -11.90
C ASP A 222 4.22 28.79 -11.35
N LEU A 223 4.45 27.50 -11.10
CA LEU A 223 3.45 26.59 -10.58
C LEU A 223 3.17 26.87 -9.10
N HIS A 224 2.04 27.55 -8.83
CA HIS A 224 1.59 27.88 -7.47
C HIS A 224 0.48 26.98 -6.93
N VAL A 225 -0.10 26.13 -7.77
CA VAL A 225 -1.22 25.24 -7.42
C VAL A 225 -0.89 23.80 -7.76
N LYS A 226 -1.25 22.88 -6.84
CA LYS A 226 -1.10 21.46 -7.09
C LYS A 226 -1.87 21.05 -8.35
N PRO A 227 -1.23 20.37 -9.32
CA PRO A 227 -1.92 19.87 -10.50
C PRO A 227 -3.06 18.92 -10.12
N VAL A 228 -4.20 19.08 -10.79
CA VAL A 228 -5.35 18.18 -10.67
C VAL A 228 -5.10 16.99 -11.58
N GLN A 229 -5.16 15.78 -11.02
CA GLN A 229 -5.05 14.51 -11.73
C GLN A 229 -6.42 13.92 -12.03
#